data_a47526c0e26c90958ffb3c7c1666aa70
#
_entry.id   a47526c0e26c90958ffb3c7c1666aa70
#
_cell.length_a   1.000
_cell.length_b   1.000
_cell.length_c   1.000
_cell.angle_alpha   90.00
_cell.angle_beta   90.00
_cell.angle_gamma   90.00
#
_symmetry.space_group_name_H-M   'P 1'
#
loop_
_entity.id
_entity.type
_entity.pdbx_description
1 polymer ?
#
loop_
_entity_poly.entity_id
_entity_poly.type
_entity_poly.pdbx_seq_one_letter_code
_entity_poly.pdbx_strand_id
1 'polypeptide(L)'
;MDIITSSSLYLGILIVIVIILSQAIKIVKEYERGVIFRLGRIVGAKGPGLIILIPIIDRMVKVSLRTINMDVPAQEVITSDTVPIKVNAVIYFRVIDPVKAVISVENYISATSQIAQTTLRSVLGERDLDTFLSKREKVNQTLQQIVDEQTDPWGIKVSTV
;
A
#
# COMPACT_ATOMS: atom_id res chain seq x y z
N MET A 1 -40.58 -39.63 18.45
CA MET A 1 -39.98 -38.35 18.95
C MET A 1 -38.62 -38.11 18.35
N ASP A 2 -37.95 -39.13 17.87
CA ASP A 2 -36.54 -39.07 17.34
C ASP A 2 -36.40 -38.49 15.92
N ILE A 3 -37.42 -38.57 15.08
CA ILE A 3 -37.36 -38.05 13.70
C ILE A 3 -37.38 -36.51 13.65
N ILE A 4 -38.10 -35.86 14.53
CA ILE A 4 -38.18 -34.38 14.56
C ILE A 4 -36.89 -33.77 15.10
N THR A 5 -36.30 -34.42 16.11
CA THR A 5 -34.98 -34.00 16.66
C THR A 5 -33.86 -34.20 15.67
N SER A 6 -33.83 -35.29 14.91
CA SER A 6 -32.86 -35.52 13.86
C SER A 6 -32.98 -34.48 12.72
N SER A 7 -34.19 -34.17 12.29
CA SER A 7 -34.45 -33.19 11.23
C SER A 7 -33.98 -31.77 11.60
N SER A 8 -34.21 -31.35 12.85
CA SER A 8 -33.75 -30.04 13.33
C SER A 8 -32.22 -29.96 13.47
N LEU A 9 -31.56 -31.07 13.82
CA LEU A 9 -30.10 -31.16 13.88
C LEU A 9 -29.46 -31.01 12.48
N TYR A 10 -30.04 -31.73 11.48
CA TYR A 10 -29.55 -31.60 10.09
C TYR A 10 -29.75 -30.20 9.53
N LEU A 11 -30.87 -29.55 9.84
CA LEU A 11 -31.11 -28.17 9.44
C LEU A 11 -30.13 -27.21 10.08
N GLY A 12 -29.78 -27.39 11.35
CA GLY A 12 -28.76 -26.59 12.04
C GLY A 12 -27.39 -26.75 11.42
N ILE A 13 -26.99 -27.99 11.12
CA ILE A 13 -25.68 -28.27 10.44
C ILE A 13 -25.66 -27.64 9.04
N LEU A 14 -26.74 -27.75 8.29
CA LEU A 14 -26.84 -27.17 6.95
C LEU A 14 -26.66 -25.63 6.99
N ILE A 15 -27.29 -24.96 7.94
CA ILE A 15 -27.19 -23.51 8.12
C ILE A 15 -25.74 -23.12 8.44
N VAL A 16 -25.07 -23.84 9.33
CA VAL A 16 -23.66 -23.59 9.67
C VAL A 16 -22.76 -23.76 8.46
N ILE A 17 -22.96 -24.80 7.66
CA ILE A 17 -22.20 -25.05 6.42
C ILE A 17 -22.40 -23.89 5.42
N VAL A 18 -23.62 -23.43 5.23
CA VAL A 18 -23.93 -22.32 4.33
C VAL A 18 -23.27 -21.03 4.79
N ILE A 19 -23.26 -20.74 6.09
CA ILE A 19 -22.58 -19.56 6.65
C ILE A 19 -21.06 -19.64 6.41
N ILE A 20 -20.45 -20.80 6.65
CA ILE A 20 -19.02 -21.01 6.43
C ILE A 20 -18.68 -20.85 4.93
N LEU A 21 -19.45 -21.43 4.04
CA LEU A 21 -19.25 -21.30 2.60
C LEU A 21 -19.40 -19.86 2.11
N SER A 22 -20.37 -19.12 2.65
CA SER A 22 -20.55 -17.71 2.27
C SER A 22 -19.38 -16.82 2.69
N GLN A 23 -18.71 -17.14 3.78
CA GLN A 23 -17.51 -16.42 4.24
C GLN A 23 -16.24 -16.85 3.52
N ALA A 24 -16.22 -18.06 2.96
CA ALA A 24 -15.08 -18.60 2.23
C ALA A 24 -14.86 -17.91 0.87
N ILE A 25 -15.91 -17.41 0.25
CA ILE A 25 -15.87 -16.81 -1.08
C ILE A 25 -15.58 -15.33 -0.95
N LYS A 26 -14.47 -14.88 -1.54
CA LYS A 26 -14.10 -13.46 -1.63
C LYS A 26 -13.84 -13.08 -3.09
N ILE A 27 -14.36 -11.94 -3.49
CA ILE A 27 -14.15 -11.37 -4.82
C ILE A 27 -13.08 -10.27 -4.71
N VAL A 28 -12.08 -10.35 -5.56
CA VAL A 28 -11.00 -9.37 -5.70
C VAL A 28 -11.15 -8.69 -7.05
N LYS A 29 -11.15 -7.37 -7.06
CA LYS A 29 -11.31 -6.56 -8.26
C LYS A 29 -10.05 -6.65 -9.13
N GLU A 30 -10.17 -6.32 -10.41
CA GLU A 30 -9.08 -6.42 -11.37
C GLU A 30 -7.84 -5.57 -10.99
N TYR A 31 -8.09 -4.42 -10.41
CA TYR A 31 -7.04 -3.51 -9.92
C TYR A 31 -6.56 -3.79 -8.49
N GLU A 32 -7.02 -4.89 -7.88
CA GLU A 32 -6.62 -5.32 -6.54
C GLU A 32 -5.88 -6.66 -6.60
N ARG A 33 -5.04 -6.91 -5.60
CA ARG A 33 -4.45 -8.22 -5.33
C ARG A 33 -4.73 -8.61 -3.90
N GLY A 34 -5.11 -9.85 -3.71
CA GLY A 34 -5.33 -10.42 -2.40
C GLY A 34 -4.06 -11.10 -1.89
N VAL A 35 -3.40 -10.53 -0.91
CA VAL A 35 -2.29 -11.17 -0.20
C VAL A 35 -2.86 -12.09 0.87
N ILE A 36 -2.60 -13.40 0.75
CA ILE A 36 -3.20 -14.41 1.62
C ILE A 36 -2.19 -14.86 2.65
N PHE A 37 -2.62 -14.80 3.90
CA PHE A 37 -1.90 -15.34 5.06
C PHE A 37 -2.65 -16.58 5.56
N ARG A 38 -1.96 -17.68 5.69
CA ARG A 38 -2.45 -18.93 6.27
C ARG A 38 -1.73 -19.21 7.58
N LEU A 39 -2.47 -19.22 8.69
CA LEU A 39 -1.89 -19.42 10.03
C LEU A 39 -0.70 -18.47 10.31
N GLY A 40 -0.80 -17.21 9.86
CA GLY A 40 0.25 -16.22 10.03
C GLY A 40 1.41 -16.30 9.03
N ARG A 41 1.45 -17.32 8.17
CA ARG A 41 2.46 -17.43 7.10
C ARG A 41 1.89 -16.95 5.78
N ILE A 42 2.71 -16.26 5.00
CA ILE A 42 2.31 -15.84 3.68
C ILE A 42 2.25 -17.02 2.70
N VAL A 43 1.14 -17.11 1.97
CA VAL A 43 0.96 -18.07 0.89
C VAL A 43 1.29 -17.45 -0.46
N GLY A 44 1.02 -16.14 -0.59
CA GLY A 44 1.29 -15.37 -1.80
C GLY A 44 0.18 -14.39 -2.12
N ALA A 45 0.35 -13.65 -3.22
CA ALA A 45 -0.68 -12.79 -3.78
C ALA A 45 -1.47 -13.55 -4.84
N LYS A 46 -2.80 -13.49 -4.75
CA LYS A 46 -3.71 -13.99 -5.79
C LYS A 46 -4.29 -12.85 -6.61
N GLY A 47 -4.44 -13.11 -7.90
CA GLY A 47 -4.97 -12.18 -8.88
C GLY A 47 -6.47 -11.90 -8.73
N PRO A 48 -7.04 -11.11 -9.65
CA PRO A 48 -8.44 -10.74 -9.62
C PRO A 48 -9.35 -11.96 -9.85
N GLY A 49 -10.58 -11.82 -9.39
CA GLY A 49 -11.61 -12.84 -9.54
C GLY A 49 -12.05 -13.46 -8.22
N LEU A 50 -12.56 -14.67 -8.31
CA LEU A 50 -13.08 -15.40 -7.19
C LEU A 50 -11.96 -16.14 -6.47
N ILE A 51 -11.81 -15.88 -5.19
CA ILE A 51 -10.83 -16.53 -4.31
C ILE A 51 -11.58 -17.29 -3.23
N ILE A 52 -11.21 -18.53 -3.05
CA ILE A 52 -11.74 -19.36 -1.97
C ILE A 52 -10.72 -19.35 -0.83
N LEU A 53 -11.14 -18.86 0.32
CA LEU A 53 -10.38 -18.81 1.56
C LEU A 53 -10.94 -19.81 2.55
N ILE A 54 -10.08 -20.41 3.38
CA ILE A 54 -10.52 -21.25 4.48
C ILE A 54 -10.86 -20.33 5.66
N PRO A 55 -12.15 -20.19 6.04
CA PRO A 55 -12.53 -19.34 7.16
C PRO A 55 -11.72 -19.71 8.42
N ILE A 56 -11.40 -18.71 9.24
CA ILE A 56 -10.63 -18.86 10.50
C ILE A 56 -9.12 -19.04 10.26
N ILE A 57 -8.71 -19.82 9.25
CA ILE A 57 -7.30 -20.17 8.98
C ILE A 57 -6.64 -19.14 8.07
N ASP A 58 -7.37 -18.68 7.02
CA ASP A 58 -6.86 -17.78 6.00
C ASP A 58 -7.30 -16.34 6.29
N ARG A 59 -6.35 -15.40 6.23
CA ARG A 59 -6.58 -13.95 6.22
C ARG A 59 -6.14 -13.39 4.89
N MET A 60 -6.92 -12.47 4.34
CA MET A 60 -6.59 -11.80 3.09
C MET A 60 -6.51 -10.29 3.31
N VAL A 61 -5.41 -9.70 2.87
CA VAL A 61 -5.22 -8.25 2.78
C VAL A 61 -5.33 -7.85 1.33
N LYS A 62 -6.25 -6.93 1.01
CA LYS A 62 -6.40 -6.40 -0.34
C LYS A 62 -5.47 -5.21 -0.54
N VAL A 63 -4.71 -5.23 -1.62
CA VAL A 63 -3.81 -4.15 -2.01
C VAL A 63 -4.21 -3.65 -3.39
N SER A 64 -4.40 -2.34 -3.53
CA SER A 64 -4.69 -1.72 -4.83
C SER A 64 -3.40 -1.51 -5.62
N LEU A 65 -3.43 -1.84 -6.91
CA LEU A 65 -2.32 -1.61 -7.85
C LEU A 65 -2.45 -0.29 -8.62
N ARG A 66 -3.52 0.47 -8.35
CA ARG A 66 -3.71 1.77 -9.01
C ARG A 66 -2.69 2.78 -8.50
N THR A 67 -2.37 3.72 -9.37
CA THR A 67 -1.56 4.87 -8.96
C THR A 67 -2.33 5.70 -7.94
N ILE A 68 -1.67 6.00 -6.84
CA ILE A 68 -2.17 6.83 -5.75
C ILE A 68 -1.41 8.15 -5.80
N ASN A 69 -2.12 9.25 -5.68
CA ASN A 69 -1.55 10.56 -5.42
C ASN A 69 -1.55 10.82 -3.91
N MET A 70 -0.45 11.36 -3.43
CA MET A 70 -0.29 11.67 -2.02
C MET A 70 0.31 13.06 -1.87
N ASP A 71 -0.37 13.90 -1.11
CA ASP A 71 0.15 15.21 -0.74
C ASP A 71 1.17 15.07 0.38
N VAL A 72 2.36 15.57 0.14
CA VAL A 72 3.41 15.71 1.16
C VAL A 72 3.20 17.03 1.87
N PRO A 73 3.04 17.02 3.20
CA PRO A 73 2.84 18.24 3.96
C PRO A 73 3.96 19.24 3.74
N ALA A 74 3.61 20.52 3.77
CA ALA A 74 4.56 21.60 3.56
C ALA A 74 5.69 21.54 4.59
N GLN A 75 6.93 21.57 4.08
CA GLN A 75 8.17 21.59 4.88
C GLN A 75 8.78 22.97 4.84
N GLU A 76 9.20 23.46 5.99
CA GLU A 76 10.03 24.66 6.09
C GLU A 76 11.51 24.21 6.04
N VAL A 77 12.23 24.73 5.07
CA VAL A 77 13.62 24.38 4.80
C VAL A 77 14.42 25.65 4.62
N ILE A 78 15.64 25.66 5.12
CA ILE A 78 16.62 26.73 4.84
C ILE A 78 17.53 26.22 3.73
N THR A 79 17.56 26.94 2.62
CA THR A 79 18.43 26.64 1.48
C THR A 79 19.89 26.88 1.80
N SER A 80 20.82 26.43 0.95
CA SER A 80 22.27 26.62 1.14
C SER A 80 22.68 28.10 1.17
N ASP A 81 21.91 28.98 0.53
CA ASP A 81 22.08 30.43 0.56
C ASP A 81 21.38 31.13 1.75
N THR A 82 20.98 30.33 2.76
CA THR A 82 20.37 30.81 4.01
C THR A 82 19.00 31.47 3.84
N VAL A 83 18.26 31.12 2.79
CA VAL A 83 16.89 31.63 2.57
C VAL A 83 15.89 30.62 3.13
N PRO A 84 15.00 31.02 4.07
CA PRO A 84 13.91 30.14 4.53
C PRO A 84 12.84 30.05 3.44
N ILE A 85 12.49 28.82 3.06
CA ILE A 85 11.44 28.53 2.10
C ILE A 85 10.44 27.52 2.66
N LYS A 86 9.21 27.60 2.19
CA LYS A 86 8.16 26.62 2.49
C LYS A 86 7.76 25.91 1.21
N VAL A 87 7.93 24.60 1.19
CA VAL A 87 7.72 23.78 0.01
C VAL A 87 6.82 22.60 0.33
N ASN A 88 5.89 22.30 -0.56
CA ASN A 88 5.08 21.10 -0.56
C ASN A 88 5.32 20.32 -1.85
N ALA A 89 4.98 19.04 -1.86
CA ALA A 89 5.07 18.18 -3.03
C ALA A 89 3.86 17.26 -3.13
N VAL A 90 3.59 16.77 -4.33
CA VAL A 90 2.63 15.71 -4.60
C VAL A 90 3.37 14.56 -5.22
N ILE A 91 3.22 13.37 -4.66
CA ILE A 91 3.87 12.16 -5.14
C ILE A 91 2.85 11.23 -5.75
N TYR A 92 3.14 10.73 -6.94
CA TYR A 92 2.37 9.69 -7.61
C TYR A 92 3.14 8.37 -7.51
N PHE A 93 2.55 7.38 -6.87
CA PHE A 93 3.16 6.07 -6.71
C PHE A 93 2.13 4.95 -6.89
N ARG A 94 2.61 3.75 -7.16
CA ARG A 94 1.79 2.53 -7.22
C ARG A 94 2.52 1.36 -6.60
N VAL A 95 1.76 0.39 -6.13
CA VAL A 95 2.30 -0.88 -5.65
C VAL A 95 2.55 -1.80 -6.84
N ILE A 96 3.78 -2.30 -6.97
CA ILE A 96 4.17 -3.30 -7.98
C ILE A 96 4.16 -4.70 -7.37
N ASP A 97 4.72 -4.84 -6.16
CA ASP A 97 4.75 -6.10 -5.43
C ASP A 97 3.89 -5.99 -4.16
N PRO A 98 2.63 -6.46 -4.21
CA PRO A 98 1.72 -6.38 -3.08
C PRO A 98 2.17 -7.20 -1.88
N VAL A 99 2.96 -8.27 -2.10
CA VAL A 99 3.50 -9.11 -1.03
C VAL A 99 4.51 -8.32 -0.21
N LYS A 100 5.48 -7.69 -0.87
CA LYS A 100 6.47 -6.85 -0.21
C LYS A 100 5.82 -5.66 0.50
N ALA A 101 4.84 -5.02 -0.13
CA ALA A 101 4.15 -3.86 0.45
C ALA A 101 3.44 -4.18 1.77
N VAL A 102 2.97 -5.42 1.96
CA VAL A 102 2.28 -5.83 3.19
C VAL A 102 3.24 -6.37 4.25
N ILE A 103 4.35 -7.00 3.84
CA ILE A 103 5.28 -7.63 4.78
C ILE A 103 6.34 -6.66 5.28
N SER A 104 6.91 -5.86 4.36
CA SER A 104 8.09 -5.07 4.66
C SER A 104 7.80 -3.83 5.49
N VAL A 105 6.57 -3.34 5.45
CA VAL A 105 6.17 -2.11 6.14
C VAL A 105 4.71 -2.19 6.60
N GLU A 106 4.42 -1.72 7.80
CA GLU A 106 3.07 -1.76 8.36
C GLU A 106 2.08 -0.88 7.57
N ASN A 107 2.50 0.34 7.24
CA ASN A 107 1.71 1.28 6.46
C ASN A 107 2.60 1.95 5.41
N TYR A 108 2.59 1.39 4.20
CA TYR A 108 3.42 1.87 3.10
C TYR A 108 3.07 3.30 2.66
N ILE A 109 1.83 3.75 2.83
CA ILE A 109 1.42 5.12 2.49
C ILE A 109 2.09 6.11 3.45
N SER A 110 1.98 5.87 4.75
CA SER A 110 2.58 6.72 5.78
C SER A 110 4.12 6.72 5.68
N ALA A 111 4.71 5.55 5.49
CA ALA A 111 6.15 5.41 5.37
C ALA A 111 6.70 6.12 4.13
N THR A 112 6.02 6.02 2.98
CA THR A 112 6.39 6.74 1.76
C THR A 112 6.28 8.25 1.97
N SER A 113 5.26 8.73 2.69
CA SER A 113 5.12 10.14 3.04
C SER A 113 6.30 10.65 3.87
N GLN A 114 6.71 9.88 4.87
CA GLN A 114 7.85 10.26 5.74
C GLN A 114 9.18 10.30 4.97
N ILE A 115 9.43 9.31 4.12
CA ILE A 115 10.60 9.31 3.23
C ILE A 115 10.58 10.55 2.35
N ALA A 116 9.45 10.84 1.72
CA ALA A 116 9.30 12.00 0.85
C ALA A 116 9.57 13.32 1.56
N GLN A 117 9.06 13.50 2.78
CA GLN A 117 9.30 14.70 3.60
C GLN A 117 10.78 14.85 3.93
N THR A 118 11.44 13.77 4.35
CA THR A 118 12.85 13.78 4.70
C THR A 118 13.72 14.04 3.49
N THR A 119 13.43 13.40 2.36
CA THR A 119 14.17 13.58 1.10
C THR A 119 13.98 14.99 0.56
N LEU A 120 12.76 15.52 0.59
CA LEU A 120 12.45 16.90 0.19
C LEU A 120 13.29 17.90 0.98
N ARG A 121 13.34 17.74 2.30
CA ARG A 121 14.13 18.61 3.19
C ARG A 121 15.63 18.51 2.89
N SER A 122 16.16 17.31 2.69
CA SER A 122 17.57 17.09 2.40
C SER A 122 17.98 17.71 1.05
N VAL A 123 17.26 17.38 -0.02
CA VAL A 123 17.59 17.83 -1.38
C VAL A 123 17.47 19.35 -1.52
N LEU A 124 16.51 19.97 -0.85
CA LEU A 124 16.32 21.42 -0.90
C LEU A 124 17.33 22.17 -0.03
N GLY A 125 17.69 21.59 1.13
CA GLY A 125 18.70 22.18 2.03
C GLY A 125 20.12 22.22 1.43
N GLU A 126 20.39 21.34 0.48
CA GLU A 126 21.70 21.27 -0.21
C GLU A 126 21.80 22.20 -1.42
N ARG A 127 20.73 22.85 -1.85
CA ARG A 127 20.67 23.64 -3.06
C ARG A 127 20.33 25.10 -2.79
N ASP A 128 20.81 25.97 -3.68
CA ASP A 128 20.47 27.39 -3.70
C ASP A 128 19.07 27.59 -4.25
N LEU A 129 18.39 28.63 -3.78
CA LEU A 129 17.05 28.99 -4.22
C LEU A 129 16.99 29.24 -5.74
N ASP A 130 18.00 29.91 -6.29
CA ASP A 130 18.07 30.20 -7.72
C ASP A 130 18.19 28.93 -8.58
N THR A 131 18.99 27.96 -8.13
CA THR A 131 19.10 26.64 -8.76
C THR A 131 17.77 25.87 -8.70
N PHE A 132 17.05 25.95 -7.60
CA PHE A 132 15.74 25.33 -7.44
C PHE A 132 14.71 25.90 -8.41
N LEU A 133 14.64 27.23 -8.54
CA LEU A 133 13.69 27.91 -9.41
C LEU A 133 14.03 27.70 -10.91
N SER A 134 15.31 27.74 -11.27
CA SER A 134 15.77 27.64 -12.66
C SER A 134 15.80 26.20 -13.20
N LYS A 135 16.02 25.20 -12.34
CA LYS A 135 16.18 23.77 -12.71
C LYS A 135 15.20 22.86 -12.01
N ARG A 136 13.97 23.30 -11.88
CA ARG A 136 12.89 22.61 -11.14
C ARG A 136 12.68 21.14 -11.58
N GLU A 137 12.68 20.90 -12.89
CA GLU A 137 12.54 19.54 -13.42
C GLU A 137 13.66 18.60 -12.96
N LYS A 138 14.89 19.08 -12.92
CA LYS A 138 16.04 18.29 -12.46
C LYS A 138 15.95 17.96 -10.98
N VAL A 139 15.43 18.88 -10.18
CA VAL A 139 15.19 18.66 -8.75
C VAL A 139 14.10 17.61 -8.56
N ASN A 140 12.99 17.68 -9.30
CA ASN A 140 11.92 16.70 -9.26
C ASN A 140 12.40 15.30 -9.64
N GLN A 141 13.22 15.17 -10.70
CA GLN A 141 13.84 13.91 -11.09
C GLN A 141 14.74 13.33 -10.00
N THR A 142 15.54 14.18 -9.36
CA THR A 142 16.41 13.75 -8.25
C THR A 142 15.57 13.25 -7.07
N LEU A 143 14.54 13.99 -6.70
CA LEU A 143 13.59 13.60 -5.64
C LEU A 143 12.91 12.28 -5.96
N GLN A 144 12.39 12.14 -7.18
CA GLN A 144 11.74 10.92 -7.64
C GLN A 144 12.69 9.73 -7.53
N GLN A 145 13.92 9.85 -8.01
CA GLN A 145 14.91 8.79 -8.00
C GLN A 145 15.24 8.35 -6.57
N ILE A 146 15.50 9.28 -5.66
CA ILE A 146 15.86 8.96 -4.27
C ILE A 146 14.67 8.28 -3.56
N VAL A 147 13.47 8.80 -3.71
CA VAL A 147 12.28 8.22 -3.08
C VAL A 147 11.98 6.84 -3.67
N ASP A 148 12.11 6.67 -4.99
CA ASP A 148 11.92 5.39 -5.68
C ASP A 148 12.92 4.33 -5.17
N GLU A 149 14.20 4.67 -5.07
CA GLU A 149 15.23 3.77 -4.54
C GLU A 149 14.96 3.33 -3.08
N GLN A 150 14.45 4.24 -2.25
CA GLN A 150 14.13 3.94 -0.85
C GLN A 150 12.85 3.13 -0.68
N THR A 151 11.91 3.22 -1.60
CA THR A 151 10.63 2.50 -1.56
C THR A 151 10.61 1.20 -2.36
N ASP A 152 11.59 0.98 -3.24
CA ASP A 152 11.73 -0.23 -4.05
C ASP A 152 11.78 -1.53 -3.21
N PRO A 153 12.48 -1.61 -2.05
CA PRO A 153 12.44 -2.77 -1.17
C PRO A 153 11.04 -3.14 -0.67
N TRP A 154 10.11 -2.20 -0.68
CA TRP A 154 8.70 -2.41 -0.29
C TRP A 154 7.79 -2.75 -1.47
N GLY A 155 8.35 -2.90 -2.66
CA GLY A 155 7.59 -3.17 -3.88
C GLY A 155 6.71 -2.01 -4.34
N ILE A 156 7.15 -0.77 -4.06
CA ILE A 156 6.47 0.47 -4.45
C ILE A 156 7.29 1.14 -5.55
N LYS A 157 6.61 1.67 -6.55
CA LYS A 157 7.20 2.43 -7.65
C LYS A 157 6.69 3.86 -7.64
N VAL A 158 7.60 4.81 -7.55
CA VAL A 158 7.28 6.23 -7.66
C VAL A 158 7.33 6.65 -9.13
N SER A 159 6.22 7.18 -9.63
CA SER A 159 6.09 7.56 -11.04
C SER A 159 6.50 9.00 -11.29
N THR A 160 6.11 9.91 -10.39
CA THR A 160 6.36 11.35 -10.53
C THR A 160 6.32 12.03 -9.16
N VAL A 161 7.09 13.07 -9.01
CA VAL A 161 7.09 13.98 -7.86
C VAL A 161 6.92 15.41 -8.37
#